data_73ff0d91bdef8b2140aa8d4f435c47b9
#
_entry.id   73ff0d91bdef8b2140aa8d4f435c47b9
#
_cell.length_a   1.000
_cell.length_b   1.000
_cell.length_c   1.000
_cell.angle_alpha   90.00
_cell.angle_beta   90.00
_cell.angle_gamma   90.00
#
_symmetry.space_group_name_H-M   'P 1'
#
loop_
_entity.id
_entity.type
_entity.pdbx_description
1 polymer ?
#
loop_
_entity_poly.entity_id
_entity_poly.type
_entity_poly.pdbx_seq_one_letter_code
_entity_poly.pdbx_strand_id
1 'polypeptide(L)'
;NKLYQKIKEIVASGELGEIRRSQWMINSWWRPDSYYKQSAWRATWGGEGGGVLVNQAPHQLDLWQWICGIPTKVTSKNINGSHRKIDVENDVTIVTEYANGATGSFITCTHDAIGTDRLEIDLDGGKIVVEDSKKAKIYRMKKTEPEMNETMSMMDVAKLTMGNAAGGLYDLEEFENQDGWGYQHTTVMENFACHIIAVSYTHL
;
A
#
# COMPACT_ATOMS: atom_id res chain seq x y z
N ASN A 1 -11.64 -0.89 -6.00
CA ASN A 1 -10.62 -1.50 -6.86
C ASN A 1 -10.51 -2.99 -6.52
N LYS A 2 -10.78 -3.87 -7.49
CA LYS A 2 -10.82 -5.34 -7.32
C LYS A 2 -9.47 -5.92 -6.90
N LEU A 3 -8.37 -5.31 -7.34
CA LEU A 3 -7.02 -5.75 -6.97
C LEU A 3 -6.82 -5.68 -5.46
N TYR A 4 -7.12 -4.55 -4.84
CA TYR A 4 -6.96 -4.37 -3.41
C TYR A 4 -8.00 -5.15 -2.59
N GLN A 5 -9.20 -5.38 -3.12
CA GLN A 5 -10.19 -6.27 -2.51
C GLN A 5 -9.66 -7.71 -2.42
N LYS A 6 -9.10 -8.22 -3.52
CA LYS A 6 -8.47 -9.55 -3.55
C LYS A 6 -7.31 -9.65 -2.55
N ILE A 7 -6.45 -8.64 -2.48
CA ILE A 7 -5.34 -8.60 -1.51
C ILE A 7 -5.89 -8.62 -0.09
N LYS A 8 -6.90 -7.81 0.21
CA LYS A 8 -7.55 -7.78 1.52
C LYS A 8 -8.15 -9.13 1.89
N GLU A 9 -8.81 -9.80 0.95
CA GLU A 9 -9.39 -11.14 1.15
C GLU A 9 -8.30 -12.16 1.50
N ILE A 10 -7.18 -12.18 0.77
CA ILE A 10 -6.04 -13.07 1.03
C ILE A 10 -5.45 -12.82 2.42
N VAL A 11 -5.21 -11.57 2.77
CA VAL A 11 -4.66 -11.20 4.08
C VAL A 11 -5.66 -11.54 5.21
N ALA A 12 -6.94 -11.23 5.02
CA ALA A 12 -7.98 -11.44 6.03
C ALA A 12 -8.34 -12.92 6.21
N SER A 13 -8.18 -13.77 5.18
CA SER A 13 -8.42 -15.21 5.29
C SER A 13 -7.39 -15.92 6.19
N GLY A 14 -6.21 -15.31 6.38
CA GLY A 14 -5.11 -15.92 7.12
C GLY A 14 -4.41 -17.08 6.38
N GLU A 15 -4.75 -17.34 5.12
CA GLU A 15 -4.18 -18.45 4.35
C GLU A 15 -2.66 -18.37 4.16
N LEU A 16 -2.09 -17.15 4.23
CA LEU A 16 -0.65 -16.92 4.20
C LEU A 16 -0.03 -16.66 5.59
N GLY A 17 -0.79 -16.90 6.67
CA GLY A 17 -0.33 -16.59 8.02
C GLY A 17 -0.34 -15.11 8.35
N GLU A 18 0.44 -14.72 9.36
CA GLU A 18 0.48 -13.33 9.83
C GLU A 18 1.40 -12.46 8.97
N ILE A 19 1.05 -11.17 8.91
CA ILE A 19 1.93 -10.16 8.32
C ILE A 19 3.16 -10.00 9.21
N ARG A 20 4.35 -10.06 8.60
CA ARG A 20 5.65 -9.81 9.21
C ARG A 20 6.15 -8.40 8.94
N ARG A 21 5.92 -7.95 7.70
CA ARG A 21 6.34 -6.63 7.24
C ARG A 21 5.43 -6.14 6.13
N SER A 22 5.22 -4.82 6.06
CA SER A 22 4.62 -4.19 4.89
C SER A 22 5.41 -2.93 4.50
N GLN A 23 5.55 -2.69 3.20
CA GLN A 23 6.28 -1.54 2.68
C GLN A 23 5.53 -0.96 1.50
N TRP A 24 5.22 0.33 1.54
CA TRP A 24 4.66 1.02 0.38
C TRP A 24 5.53 2.22 0.04
N MET A 25 6.12 2.19 -1.14
CA MET A 25 6.76 3.35 -1.73
C MET A 25 5.86 3.86 -2.85
N ILE A 26 5.39 5.10 -2.73
CA ILE A 26 4.58 5.73 -3.74
C ILE A 26 5.00 7.18 -3.97
N ASN A 27 5.77 7.42 -5.03
CA ASN A 27 6.35 8.70 -5.42
C ASN A 27 5.85 9.15 -6.80
N SER A 28 4.83 8.50 -7.36
CA SER A 28 4.32 8.73 -8.72
C SER A 28 3.53 10.05 -8.88
N TRP A 29 3.57 10.93 -7.88
CA TRP A 29 2.84 12.20 -7.87
C TRP A 29 3.74 13.41 -8.03
N TRP A 30 4.59 13.41 -9.04
CA TRP A 30 5.42 14.59 -9.30
C TRP A 30 4.58 15.85 -9.45
N ARG A 31 4.92 16.89 -8.68
CA ARG A 31 4.24 18.18 -8.66
C ARG A 31 5.28 19.31 -8.75
N PRO A 32 5.28 20.10 -9.85
CA PRO A 32 6.14 21.29 -9.98
C PRO A 32 5.59 22.45 -9.17
N ASP A 33 6.40 23.50 -8.97
CA ASP A 33 5.96 24.74 -8.31
C ASP A 33 4.74 25.38 -9.00
N SER A 34 4.59 25.22 -10.32
CA SER A 34 3.44 25.71 -11.05
C SER A 34 2.12 25.04 -10.65
N TYR A 35 2.16 23.77 -10.25
CA TYR A 35 0.98 23.09 -9.69
C TYR A 35 0.51 23.74 -8.39
N TYR A 36 1.42 24.05 -7.50
CA TYR A 36 1.09 24.66 -6.21
C TYR A 36 0.61 26.11 -6.35
N LYS A 37 1.07 26.83 -7.37
CA LYS A 37 0.65 28.21 -7.66
C LYS A 37 -0.74 28.35 -8.27
N GLN A 38 -1.41 27.26 -8.64
CA GLN A 38 -2.75 27.32 -9.24
C GLN A 38 -3.83 27.86 -8.30
N SER A 39 -3.63 27.77 -7.00
CA SER A 39 -4.59 28.18 -5.99
C SER A 39 -3.90 28.63 -4.71
N ALA A 40 -4.35 29.74 -4.13
CA ALA A 40 -3.77 30.30 -2.92
C ALA A 40 -3.92 29.40 -1.66
N TRP A 41 -4.90 28.51 -1.65
CA TRP A 41 -5.15 27.58 -0.54
C TRP A 41 -4.25 26.34 -0.58
N ARG A 42 -3.73 25.98 -1.78
CA ARG A 42 -2.99 24.75 -2.02
C ARG A 42 -1.63 24.80 -1.34
N ALA A 43 -1.23 23.65 -0.77
CA ALA A 43 0.04 23.47 -0.07
C ALA A 43 0.29 24.49 1.07
N THR A 44 -0.79 24.87 1.77
CA THR A 44 -0.74 25.74 2.95
C THR A 44 -1.44 25.08 4.13
N TRP A 45 -0.93 25.30 5.33
CA TRP A 45 -1.55 24.79 6.56
C TRP A 45 -2.97 25.35 6.79
N GLY A 46 -3.16 26.62 6.50
CA GLY A 46 -4.45 27.29 6.69
C GLY A 46 -5.51 26.97 5.64
N GLY A 47 -5.11 26.57 4.44
CA GLY A 47 -5.99 26.29 3.31
C GLY A 47 -6.26 24.81 3.10
N GLU A 48 -5.21 24.03 2.88
CA GLU A 48 -5.31 22.59 2.60
C GLU A 48 -5.20 21.72 3.85
N GLY A 49 -4.57 22.24 4.92
CA GLY A 49 -4.41 21.56 6.18
C GLY A 49 -3.22 20.59 6.23
N GLY A 50 -2.40 20.55 5.19
CA GLY A 50 -1.23 19.69 5.05
C GLY A 50 -0.77 19.60 3.61
N GLY A 51 0.11 18.66 3.32
CA GLY A 51 0.72 18.46 2.02
C GLY A 51 0.42 17.09 1.40
N VAL A 52 1.48 16.34 1.10
CA VAL A 52 1.36 15.07 0.38
C VAL A 52 0.50 14.04 1.11
N LEU A 53 0.50 14.02 2.43
CA LEU A 53 -0.28 13.05 3.20
C LEU A 53 -1.78 13.33 3.15
N VAL A 54 -2.18 14.60 3.01
CA VAL A 54 -3.59 15.01 2.97
C VAL A 54 -4.14 15.05 1.56
N ASN A 55 -3.32 15.40 0.57
CA ASN A 55 -3.77 15.61 -0.81
C ASN A 55 -3.54 14.40 -1.71
N GLN A 56 -2.29 13.93 -1.84
CA GLN A 56 -1.96 12.88 -2.80
C GLN A 56 -2.08 11.46 -2.19
N ALA A 57 -1.62 11.26 -0.97
CA ALA A 57 -1.48 9.96 -0.34
C ALA A 57 -2.62 9.45 0.56
N PRO A 58 -3.73 10.18 0.83
CA PRO A 58 -4.73 9.72 1.80
C PRO A 58 -5.36 8.37 1.40
N HIS A 59 -5.59 8.15 0.12
CA HIS A 59 -6.18 6.90 -0.37
C HIS A 59 -5.26 5.69 -0.16
N GLN A 60 -3.94 5.87 -0.32
CA GLN A 60 -2.97 4.80 -0.12
C GLN A 60 -2.76 4.52 1.37
N LEU A 61 -2.75 5.55 2.20
CA LEU A 61 -2.71 5.37 3.66
C LEU A 61 -3.93 4.63 4.17
N ASP A 62 -5.12 4.97 3.67
CA ASP A 62 -6.38 4.29 3.99
C ASP A 62 -6.33 2.82 3.54
N LEU A 63 -5.94 2.55 2.30
CA LEU A 63 -5.77 1.19 1.77
C LEU A 63 -4.74 0.39 2.57
N TRP A 64 -3.61 1.00 2.92
CA TRP A 64 -2.57 0.34 3.69
C TRP A 64 -3.07 -0.08 5.08
N GLN A 65 -3.74 0.85 5.78
CA GLN A 65 -4.37 0.56 7.06
C GLN A 65 -5.49 -0.50 6.93
N TRP A 66 -6.33 -0.39 5.90
CA TRP A 66 -7.42 -1.34 5.66
C TRP A 66 -6.91 -2.76 5.41
N ILE A 67 -5.80 -2.91 4.68
CA ILE A 67 -5.20 -4.23 4.40
C ILE A 67 -4.42 -4.75 5.59
N CYS A 68 -3.49 -3.96 6.13
CA CYS A 68 -2.50 -4.40 7.11
C CYS A 68 -2.91 -4.17 8.58
N GLY A 69 -4.02 -3.46 8.82
CA GLY A 69 -4.49 -3.14 10.18
C GLY A 69 -3.93 -1.83 10.73
N ILE A 70 -4.35 -1.48 11.94
CA ILE A 70 -3.95 -0.25 12.63
C ILE A 70 -2.65 -0.50 13.40
N PRO A 71 -1.58 0.31 13.18
CA PRO A 71 -0.35 0.18 13.93
C PRO A 71 -0.52 0.65 15.38
N THR A 72 0.26 0.08 16.29
CA THR A 72 0.32 0.51 17.69
C THR A 72 1.24 1.71 17.90
N LYS A 73 2.20 1.91 16.97
CA LYS A 73 3.12 3.04 17.01
C LYS A 73 3.46 3.51 15.61
N VAL A 74 3.54 4.83 15.45
CA VAL A 74 3.93 5.50 14.20
C VAL A 74 5.05 6.49 14.50
N THR A 75 6.10 6.42 13.70
CA THR A 75 7.21 7.39 13.70
C THR A 75 7.39 7.91 12.29
N SER A 76 7.50 9.21 12.11
CA SER A 76 7.67 9.80 10.78
C SER A 76 8.77 10.86 10.73
N LYS A 77 9.38 10.98 9.56
CA LYS A 77 10.20 12.12 9.15
C LYS A 77 9.49 12.83 8.03
N ASN A 78 9.05 14.05 8.31
CA ASN A 78 8.35 14.90 7.35
C ASN A 78 9.28 16.06 6.98
N ILE A 79 9.42 16.34 5.68
CA ILE A 79 10.20 17.47 5.18
C ILE A 79 9.25 18.41 4.45
N ASN A 80 9.15 19.64 4.95
CA ASN A 80 8.33 20.68 4.34
C ASN A 80 9.13 21.36 3.23
N GLY A 81 8.50 21.57 2.08
CA GLY A 81 9.09 22.28 0.96
C GLY A 81 10.36 21.63 0.39
N SER A 82 10.48 20.28 0.49
CA SER A 82 11.60 19.56 -0.13
C SER A 82 11.62 19.82 -1.63
N HIS A 83 12.66 20.53 -2.11
CA HIS A 83 12.79 20.91 -3.53
C HIS A 83 11.57 21.67 -4.11
N ARG A 84 10.73 22.30 -3.26
CA ARG A 84 9.54 23.06 -3.64
C ARG A 84 9.39 24.29 -2.76
N LYS A 85 8.71 25.30 -3.26
CA LYS A 85 8.42 26.57 -2.53
C LYS A 85 7.02 26.49 -1.90
N ILE A 86 6.89 25.63 -0.90
CA ILE A 86 5.64 25.38 -0.16
C ILE A 86 5.92 25.24 1.32
N ASP A 87 4.89 25.41 2.17
CA ASP A 87 5.03 25.43 3.62
C ASP A 87 4.73 24.06 4.28
N VAL A 88 4.12 23.16 3.55
CA VAL A 88 3.66 21.85 4.04
C VAL A 88 4.61 20.72 3.61
N GLU A 89 4.41 19.54 4.19
CA GLU A 89 5.20 18.36 3.90
C GLU A 89 4.95 17.87 2.45
N ASN A 90 6.03 17.54 1.77
CA ASN A 90 6.01 16.96 0.42
C ASN A 90 7.04 15.85 0.21
N ASP A 91 7.72 15.47 1.28
CA ASP A 91 8.62 14.33 1.33
C ASP A 91 8.50 13.70 2.72
N VAL A 92 8.02 12.46 2.79
CA VAL A 92 7.63 11.80 4.03
C VAL A 92 8.09 10.36 4.04
N THR A 93 8.71 9.98 5.15
CA THR A 93 9.01 8.57 5.49
C THR A 93 8.34 8.23 6.81
N ILE A 94 7.48 7.23 6.79
CA ILE A 94 6.76 6.70 7.97
C ILE A 94 7.29 5.31 8.28
N VAL A 95 7.46 5.01 9.56
CA VAL A 95 7.71 3.67 10.10
C VAL A 95 6.62 3.34 11.09
N THR A 96 6.08 2.13 11.02
CA THR A 96 5.01 1.64 11.89
C THR A 96 5.41 0.36 12.61
N GLU A 97 4.87 0.19 13.83
CA GLU A 97 5.01 -1.03 14.62
C GLU A 97 3.59 -1.55 14.94
N TYR A 98 3.40 -2.87 14.90
CA TYR A 98 2.11 -3.52 15.13
C TYR A 98 2.18 -4.41 16.39
N ALA A 99 1.02 -4.73 16.95
CA ALA A 99 0.94 -5.50 18.20
C ALA A 99 1.56 -6.91 18.12
N ASN A 100 1.55 -7.52 16.94
CA ASN A 100 2.17 -8.84 16.70
C ASN A 100 3.68 -8.78 16.42
N GLY A 101 4.30 -7.60 16.55
CA GLY A 101 5.72 -7.39 16.26
C GLY A 101 6.04 -7.11 14.78
N ALA A 102 5.05 -7.10 13.90
CA ALA A 102 5.24 -6.70 12.51
C ALA A 102 5.69 -5.23 12.41
N THR A 103 6.36 -4.90 11.33
CA THR A 103 6.79 -3.54 11.03
C THR A 103 6.27 -3.09 9.68
N GLY A 104 6.11 -1.78 9.50
CA GLY A 104 5.74 -1.21 8.22
C GLY A 104 6.54 0.04 7.87
N SER A 105 6.62 0.36 6.59
CA SER A 105 7.16 1.61 6.10
C SER A 105 6.31 2.17 4.97
N PHE A 106 6.13 3.50 4.98
CA PHE A 106 5.46 4.22 3.90
C PHE A 106 6.33 5.40 3.49
N ILE A 107 6.67 5.48 2.21
CA ILE A 107 7.56 6.49 1.67
C ILE A 107 6.85 7.18 0.51
N THR A 108 6.76 8.51 0.58
CA THR A 108 6.10 9.31 -0.47
C THR A 108 6.75 10.66 -0.63
N CYS A 109 6.78 11.16 -1.87
CA CYS A 109 7.18 12.52 -2.16
C CYS A 109 6.52 13.06 -3.43
N THR A 110 6.62 14.38 -3.65
CA THR A 110 6.12 15.04 -4.87
C THR A 110 7.22 15.60 -5.78
N HIS A 111 8.46 15.26 -5.51
CA HIS A 111 9.62 15.76 -6.28
C HIS A 111 10.31 14.71 -7.15
N ASP A 112 9.90 13.44 -7.07
CA ASP A 112 10.40 12.38 -7.95
C ASP A 112 9.66 12.42 -9.29
N ALA A 113 10.39 12.75 -10.37
CA ALA A 113 9.81 12.90 -11.69
C ALA A 113 9.62 11.57 -12.44
N ILE A 114 10.32 10.51 -12.02
CA ILE A 114 10.17 9.16 -12.59
C ILE A 114 9.05 8.43 -11.87
N GLY A 115 9.06 8.50 -10.55
CA GLY A 115 8.07 7.89 -9.67
C GLY A 115 8.25 6.40 -9.46
N THR A 116 7.66 5.93 -8.38
CA THR A 116 7.54 4.51 -8.04
C THR A 116 6.19 4.33 -7.38
N ASP A 117 5.47 3.26 -7.69
CA ASP A 117 4.32 2.79 -6.92
C ASP A 117 4.50 1.29 -6.69
N ARG A 118 4.96 0.93 -5.49
CA ARG A 118 5.23 -0.45 -5.12
C ARG A 118 4.84 -0.72 -3.67
N LEU A 119 3.89 -1.64 -3.49
CA LEU A 119 3.51 -2.20 -2.20
C LEU A 119 4.07 -3.63 -2.10
N GLU A 120 4.72 -3.95 -1.00
CA GLU A 120 5.11 -5.30 -0.63
C GLU A 120 4.55 -5.65 0.74
N ILE A 121 4.03 -6.88 0.88
CA ILE A 121 3.57 -7.43 2.15
C ILE A 121 4.20 -8.80 2.31
N ASP A 122 5.05 -8.95 3.31
CA ASP A 122 5.67 -10.21 3.71
C ASP A 122 4.81 -10.89 4.77
N LEU A 123 4.45 -12.16 4.54
CA LEU A 123 3.64 -12.98 5.44
C LEU A 123 4.39 -14.27 5.78
N ASP A 124 3.94 -15.00 6.78
CA ASP A 124 4.55 -16.30 7.18
C ASP A 124 4.63 -17.28 6.02
N GLY A 125 3.60 -17.39 5.23
CA GLY A 125 3.45 -18.34 4.12
C GLY A 125 3.63 -17.73 2.74
N GLY A 126 4.13 -16.50 2.62
CA GLY A 126 4.32 -15.91 1.31
C GLY A 126 4.59 -14.42 1.26
N LYS A 127 4.47 -13.90 0.05
CA LYS A 127 4.67 -12.48 -0.23
C LYS A 127 3.65 -11.98 -1.24
N ILE A 128 3.15 -10.77 -1.03
CA ILE A 128 2.33 -10.04 -2.00
C ILE A 128 3.13 -8.83 -2.47
N VAL A 129 3.22 -8.65 -3.79
CA VAL A 129 3.86 -7.49 -4.42
C VAL A 129 2.87 -6.84 -5.36
N VAL A 130 2.62 -5.55 -5.19
CA VAL A 130 1.79 -4.75 -6.10
C VAL A 130 2.66 -3.71 -6.77
N GLU A 131 2.53 -3.60 -8.08
CA GLU A 131 3.24 -2.62 -8.91
C GLU A 131 2.24 -1.74 -9.65
N ASP A 132 2.48 -0.43 -9.63
CA ASP A 132 1.70 0.61 -10.32
C ASP A 132 0.20 0.60 -10.00
N SER A 133 -0.18 0.07 -8.81
CA SER A 133 -1.59 -0.14 -8.43
C SER A 133 -2.41 -0.94 -9.46
N LYS A 134 -1.74 -1.70 -10.32
CA LYS A 134 -2.32 -2.45 -11.44
C LYS A 134 -2.03 -3.93 -11.40
N LYS A 135 -0.81 -4.32 -11.07
CA LYS A 135 -0.37 -5.72 -11.10
C LYS A 135 -0.06 -6.20 -9.71
N ALA A 136 -0.58 -7.36 -9.35
CA ALA A 136 -0.23 -8.04 -8.12
C ALA A 136 0.40 -9.40 -8.43
N LYS A 137 1.48 -9.71 -7.71
CA LYS A 137 2.14 -11.00 -7.65
C LYS A 137 1.96 -11.58 -6.26
N ILE A 138 1.40 -12.77 -6.17
CA ILE A 138 1.14 -13.46 -4.91
C ILE A 138 2.02 -14.71 -4.92
N TYR A 139 3.03 -14.71 -4.08
CA TYR A 139 3.94 -15.82 -3.89
C TYR A 139 3.42 -16.65 -2.72
N ARG A 140 3.02 -17.89 -2.97
CA ARG A 140 2.55 -18.85 -1.96
C ARG A 140 3.65 -19.84 -1.68
N MET A 141 4.23 -19.77 -0.50
CA MET A 141 5.31 -20.68 -0.10
C MET A 141 4.76 -22.08 0.15
N LYS A 142 5.52 -23.10 -0.23
CA LYS A 142 5.19 -24.52 0.02
C LYS A 142 5.38 -24.93 1.47
N LYS A 143 6.22 -24.21 2.18
CA LYS A 143 6.41 -24.26 3.63
C LYS A 143 6.45 -22.83 4.12
N THR A 144 5.86 -22.57 5.27
CA THR A 144 5.93 -21.24 5.88
C THR A 144 7.37 -20.89 6.31
N GLU A 145 7.67 -19.61 6.47
CA GLU A 145 9.00 -19.18 6.94
C GLU A 145 9.37 -19.80 8.30
N PRO A 146 8.49 -19.86 9.31
CA PRO A 146 8.78 -20.55 10.56
C PRO A 146 9.13 -22.03 10.37
N GLU A 147 8.38 -22.77 9.53
CA GLU A 147 8.68 -24.17 9.22
C GLU A 147 10.04 -24.32 8.52
N MET A 148 10.37 -23.41 7.61
CA MET A 148 11.68 -23.40 6.95
C MET A 148 12.81 -23.12 7.94
N ASN A 149 12.63 -22.13 8.82
CA ASN A 149 13.61 -21.80 9.86
C ASN A 149 13.92 -22.99 10.78
N GLU A 150 12.92 -23.80 11.12
CA GLU A 150 13.09 -24.98 11.97
C GLU A 150 13.72 -26.18 11.24
N THR A 151 13.47 -26.33 9.94
CA THR A 151 13.79 -27.55 9.20
C THR A 151 14.95 -27.45 8.23
N MET A 152 15.34 -26.24 7.81
CA MET A 152 16.39 -26.07 6.80
C MET A 152 17.81 -26.18 7.38
N SER A 153 18.64 -26.94 6.71
CA SER A 153 20.05 -26.99 6.99
C SER A 153 20.84 -25.86 6.32
N MET A 154 22.07 -25.57 6.77
CA MET A 154 22.95 -24.60 6.09
C MET A 154 23.25 -24.97 4.63
N MET A 155 23.20 -26.24 4.26
CA MET A 155 23.36 -26.69 2.87
C MET A 155 22.14 -26.30 2.03
N ASP A 156 20.94 -26.34 2.60
CA ASP A 156 19.72 -25.93 1.91
C ASP A 156 19.71 -24.41 1.72
N VAL A 157 20.12 -23.64 2.72
CA VAL A 157 20.33 -22.19 2.61
C VAL A 157 21.32 -21.85 1.49
N ALA A 158 22.46 -22.57 1.41
CA ALA A 158 23.44 -22.36 0.34
C ALA A 158 22.86 -22.64 -1.06
N LYS A 159 22.00 -23.65 -1.21
CA LYS A 159 21.31 -23.93 -2.48
C LYS A 159 20.34 -22.80 -2.86
N LEU A 160 19.65 -22.22 -1.87
CA LEU A 160 18.74 -21.09 -2.10
C LEU A 160 19.47 -19.82 -2.53
N THR A 161 20.61 -19.52 -1.90
CA THR A 161 21.36 -18.28 -2.14
C THR A 161 22.27 -18.34 -3.35
N MET A 162 22.79 -19.52 -3.71
CA MET A 162 23.74 -19.71 -4.80
C MET A 162 23.14 -20.24 -6.10
N GLY A 163 21.89 -20.69 -6.07
CA GLY A 163 21.22 -21.25 -7.24
C GLY A 163 19.87 -20.61 -7.53
N ASN A 164 19.41 -20.73 -8.77
CA ASN A 164 18.04 -20.36 -9.18
C ASN A 164 16.95 -21.27 -8.55
N ALA A 165 17.18 -21.78 -7.34
CA ALA A 165 16.30 -22.73 -6.67
C ALA A 165 15.03 -22.10 -6.09
N ALA A 166 14.88 -20.76 -6.16
CA ALA A 166 13.71 -20.05 -5.66
C ALA A 166 12.40 -20.53 -6.30
N GLY A 167 12.41 -20.93 -7.58
CA GLY A 167 11.20 -21.41 -8.27
C GLY A 167 10.59 -22.70 -7.73
N GLY A 168 11.29 -23.43 -6.84
CA GLY A 168 10.77 -24.62 -6.16
C GLY A 168 10.14 -24.36 -4.79
N LEU A 169 10.28 -23.16 -4.24
CA LEU A 169 9.84 -22.79 -2.89
C LEU A 169 8.41 -22.28 -2.83
N TYR A 170 7.90 -21.72 -3.90
CA TYR A 170 6.60 -21.07 -3.95
C TYR A 170 5.89 -21.33 -5.27
N ASP A 171 4.60 -21.19 -5.23
CA ASP A 171 3.74 -21.04 -6.40
C ASP A 171 3.45 -19.56 -6.62
N LEU A 172 3.48 -19.11 -7.87
CA LEU A 172 3.23 -17.72 -8.24
C LEU A 172 1.85 -17.58 -8.88
N GLU A 173 1.03 -16.71 -8.33
CA GLU A 173 -0.21 -16.23 -8.92
C GLU A 173 -0.02 -14.77 -9.34
N GLU A 174 -0.35 -14.44 -10.59
CA GLU A 174 -0.36 -13.06 -11.07
C GLU A 174 -1.78 -12.59 -11.31
N PHE A 175 -2.08 -11.38 -10.90
CA PHE A 175 -3.37 -10.73 -11.09
C PHE A 175 -3.15 -9.31 -11.62
N GLU A 176 -3.87 -8.94 -12.68
CA GLU A 176 -3.85 -7.60 -13.25
C GLU A 176 -5.25 -6.98 -13.17
N ASN A 177 -5.33 -5.77 -12.62
CA ASN A 177 -6.55 -4.99 -12.63
C ASN A 177 -6.73 -4.33 -13.99
N GLN A 178 -7.78 -4.72 -14.69
CA GLN A 178 -8.11 -4.17 -16.02
C GLN A 178 -9.07 -2.97 -15.95
N ASP A 179 -9.55 -2.61 -14.75
CA ASP A 179 -10.46 -1.48 -14.59
C ASP A 179 -9.75 -0.16 -14.91
N GLY A 180 -10.31 0.62 -15.81
CA GLY A 180 -9.83 1.96 -16.17
C GLY A 180 -9.90 2.94 -14.98
N TRP A 181 -9.13 4.02 -15.07
CA TRP A 181 -9.19 5.10 -14.08
C TRP A 181 -10.61 5.67 -13.98
N GLY A 182 -11.12 5.81 -12.76
CA GLY A 182 -12.44 6.39 -12.50
C GLY A 182 -13.60 5.40 -12.45
N TYR A 183 -13.44 4.16 -12.91
CA TYR A 183 -14.51 3.15 -12.90
C TYR A 183 -15.04 2.87 -11.48
N GLN A 184 -14.18 2.89 -10.48
CA GLN A 184 -14.56 2.73 -9.08
C GLN A 184 -15.48 3.84 -8.54
N HIS A 185 -15.48 5.03 -9.14
CA HIS A 185 -16.40 6.11 -8.75
C HIS A 185 -17.84 5.78 -9.11
N THR A 186 -18.08 5.06 -10.21
CA THR A 186 -19.41 4.58 -10.59
C THR A 186 -20.00 3.71 -9.49
N THR A 187 -19.24 2.75 -8.98
CA THR A 187 -19.68 1.85 -7.89
C THR A 187 -20.02 2.62 -6.61
N VAL A 188 -19.26 3.65 -6.26
CA VAL A 188 -19.56 4.50 -5.10
C VAL A 188 -20.88 5.23 -5.30
N MET A 189 -21.11 5.80 -6.49
CA MET A 189 -22.37 6.50 -6.81
C MET A 189 -23.58 5.56 -6.84
N GLU A 190 -23.41 4.35 -7.40
CA GLU A 190 -24.43 3.31 -7.39
C GLU A 190 -24.80 2.88 -5.96
N ASN A 191 -23.80 2.61 -5.11
CA ASN A 191 -24.03 2.26 -3.71
C ASN A 191 -24.77 3.38 -2.97
N PHE A 192 -24.37 4.63 -3.18
CA PHE A 192 -25.04 5.79 -2.58
C PHE A 192 -26.50 5.91 -3.05
N ALA A 193 -26.75 5.79 -4.34
CA ALA A 193 -28.11 5.82 -4.89
C ALA A 193 -28.99 4.68 -4.37
N CYS A 194 -28.45 3.45 -4.33
CA CYS A 194 -29.15 2.29 -3.78
C CYS A 194 -29.49 2.48 -2.28
N HIS A 195 -28.58 3.08 -1.51
CA HIS A 195 -28.84 3.36 -0.10
C HIS A 195 -29.96 4.38 0.11
N ILE A 196 -29.99 5.47 -0.67
CA ILE A 196 -31.06 6.45 -0.63
C ILE A 196 -32.41 5.79 -0.98
N ILE A 197 -32.46 4.97 -2.03
CA ILE A 197 -33.67 4.28 -2.44
C ILE A 197 -34.14 3.32 -1.32
N ALA A 198 -33.23 2.54 -0.72
CA ALA A 198 -33.57 1.63 0.37
C ALA A 198 -34.14 2.36 1.58
N VAL A 199 -33.57 3.52 1.97
CA VAL A 199 -34.07 4.33 3.09
C VAL A 199 -35.44 4.91 2.80
N SER A 200 -35.74 5.31 1.56
CA SER A 200 -37.05 5.83 1.18
C SER A 200 -38.17 4.78 1.25
N TYR A 201 -37.85 3.49 1.12
CA TYR A 201 -38.82 2.40 1.28
C TYR A 201 -39.10 2.02 2.75
N THR A 202 -38.24 2.42 3.69
CA THR A 202 -38.45 2.13 5.13
C THR A 202 -39.26 3.20 5.86
N HIS A 203 -39.64 4.27 5.20
CA HIS A 203 -40.43 5.38 5.74
C HIS A 203 -41.84 5.52 5.11
N LEU A 204 -42.28 4.54 4.35
CA LEU A 204 -43.66 4.36 3.89
C LEU A 204 -44.33 3.20 4.63
#